data_2293eca08538cdc2a94eb7de96918e82
#
_entry.id   2293eca08538cdc2a94eb7de96918e82
#
_cell.length_a   1.000
_cell.length_b   1.000
_cell.length_c   1.000
_cell.angle_alpha   90.00
_cell.angle_beta   90.00
_cell.angle_gamma   90.00
#
_symmetry.space_group_name_H-M   'P 1'
#
loop_
_entity.id
_entity.type
_entity.pdbx_description
1 polymer ?
#
loop_
_entity_poly.entity_id
_entity_poly.type
_entity_poly.pdbx_seq_one_letter_code
_entity_poly.pdbx_strand_id
1 'polypeptide(L)'
;FVVLPDHRGYASNGPKNWGSAFLPAYSQGTTVFPQRENPIENLLPQAEYITSGSERDGADLLRRLNSKYNSARPGDSRLEARIRSYELAAKMQLSAPEAMDLSKETAATLKAYGLDRQGTNYGPDINVPEEAEYFGRKCLIARRLIERGVRFVQIWSGNDNGFPRRNWDSHEDIQRDHGPLANGMAIGTAALIKDLKQRGLLEDTIILWTTEFGRMPSSQRSTGRDHNPFTFTN
;
A
#
# COMPACT_ATOMS: atom_id res chain seq x y z
N PHE A 1 4.01 -0.42 9.82
CA PHE A 1 2.83 -0.14 8.99
C PHE A 1 2.99 -0.67 7.57
N VAL A 2 1.88 -0.80 6.83
CA VAL A 2 1.85 -1.35 5.47
C VAL A 2 1.55 -0.24 4.47
N VAL A 3 2.25 -0.27 3.32
CA VAL A 3 2.07 0.66 2.20
C VAL A 3 1.64 -0.13 0.98
N LEU A 4 0.54 0.28 0.38
CA LEU A 4 -0.02 -0.27 -0.85
C LEU A 4 0.15 0.77 -1.98
N PRO A 5 1.25 0.73 -2.74
CA PRO A 5 1.54 1.70 -3.80
C PRO A 5 0.55 1.61 -4.95
N ASP A 6 0.66 2.52 -5.89
CA ASP A 6 -0.04 2.39 -7.18
C ASP A 6 0.44 1.12 -7.91
N HIS A 7 -0.46 0.48 -8.63
CA HIS A 7 -0.16 -0.77 -9.34
C HIS A 7 0.87 -0.60 -10.46
N ARG A 8 1.02 0.61 -10.98
CA ARG A 8 2.00 0.92 -12.03
C ARG A 8 3.38 1.24 -11.47
N GLY A 9 3.50 1.51 -10.19
CA GLY A 9 4.76 1.82 -9.55
C GLY A 9 4.67 2.79 -8.38
N TYR A 10 5.80 3.36 -8.06
CA TYR A 10 5.90 4.32 -6.96
C TYR A 10 5.59 5.74 -7.43
N ALA A 11 5.04 6.55 -6.54
CA ALA A 11 5.05 7.99 -6.68
C ALA A 11 6.48 8.55 -6.62
N SER A 12 6.65 9.81 -7.01
CA SER A 12 7.93 10.52 -6.94
C SER A 12 8.59 10.34 -5.57
N ASN A 13 9.90 10.19 -5.55
CA ASN A 13 10.73 9.79 -4.40
C ASN A 13 10.59 8.33 -3.94
N GLY A 14 9.68 7.55 -4.48
CA GLY A 14 9.57 6.12 -4.21
C GLY A 14 9.48 5.78 -2.72
N PRO A 15 10.22 4.76 -2.25
CA PRO A 15 10.18 4.31 -0.86
C PRO A 15 10.62 5.35 0.18
N LYS A 16 11.23 6.46 -0.22
CA LYS A 16 11.57 7.55 0.71
C LYS A 16 10.33 8.20 1.33
N ASN A 17 9.17 8.13 0.65
CA ASN A 17 7.90 8.68 1.14
C ASN A 17 7.40 7.99 2.42
N TRP A 18 7.81 6.75 2.67
CA TRP A 18 7.45 5.98 3.86
C TRP A 18 8.68 5.43 4.61
N GLY A 19 9.80 6.10 4.42
CA GLY A 19 10.97 5.89 5.25
C GLY A 19 10.73 6.36 6.69
N SER A 20 11.57 5.90 7.60
CA SER A 20 11.46 6.25 9.02
C SER A 20 11.81 7.70 9.35
N ALA A 21 12.42 8.45 8.41
CA ALA A 21 12.94 9.79 8.63
C ALA A 21 13.79 9.89 9.91
N PHE A 22 13.37 10.70 10.89
CA PHE A 22 14.04 10.84 12.18
C PHE A 22 13.62 9.79 13.23
N LEU A 23 12.60 8.99 12.91
CA LEU A 23 12.14 7.89 13.77
C LEU A 23 13.08 6.68 13.67
N PRO A 24 13.04 5.76 14.63
CA PRO A 24 13.78 4.51 14.53
C PRO A 24 13.41 3.73 13.26
N ALA A 25 14.37 3.00 12.69
CA ALA A 25 14.22 2.27 11.41
C ALA A 25 13.03 1.30 11.37
N TYR A 26 12.60 0.77 12.50
CA TYR A 26 11.40 -0.09 12.58
C TYR A 26 10.06 0.65 12.31
N SER A 27 10.10 1.98 12.25
CA SER A 27 8.94 2.81 11.88
C SER A 27 8.79 2.97 10.36
N GLN A 28 9.67 2.38 9.56
CA GLN A 28 9.57 2.37 8.11
C GLN A 28 8.36 1.55 7.65
N GLY A 29 7.69 2.01 6.59
CA GLY A 29 6.59 1.29 5.98
C GLY A 29 7.05 0.07 5.16
N THR A 30 6.30 -1.01 5.25
CA THR A 30 6.52 -2.20 4.42
C THR A 30 5.67 -2.13 3.17
N THR A 31 6.32 -2.18 2.02
CA THR A 31 5.65 -2.10 0.71
C THR A 31 5.04 -3.44 0.33
N VAL A 32 3.79 -3.41 -0.12
CA VAL A 32 3.05 -4.58 -0.62
C VAL A 32 2.38 -4.23 -1.95
N PHE A 33 2.62 -5.02 -2.97
CA PHE A 33 1.97 -4.93 -4.28
C PHE A 33 1.00 -6.10 -4.46
N PRO A 34 -0.29 -5.97 -4.11
CA PRO A 34 -1.24 -7.09 -4.08
C PRO A 34 -1.50 -7.77 -5.42
N GLN A 35 -1.14 -7.13 -6.52
CA GLN A 35 -1.33 -7.63 -7.89
C GLN A 35 -0.15 -8.45 -8.40
N ARG A 36 0.99 -8.44 -7.70
CA ARG A 36 2.19 -9.20 -8.12
C ARG A 36 2.13 -10.63 -7.59
N GLU A 37 2.74 -11.55 -8.31
CA GLU A 37 2.92 -12.94 -7.87
C GLU A 37 3.62 -13.02 -6.51
N ASN A 38 4.65 -12.17 -6.33
CA ASN A 38 5.32 -11.95 -5.05
C ASN A 38 4.97 -10.55 -4.53
N PRO A 39 3.89 -10.41 -3.75
CA PRO A 39 3.39 -9.10 -3.29
C PRO A 39 4.37 -8.34 -2.40
N ILE A 40 5.24 -9.05 -1.69
CA ILE A 40 6.26 -8.50 -0.81
C ILE A 40 7.61 -9.01 -1.27
N GLU A 41 8.50 -8.09 -1.61
CA GLU A 41 9.83 -8.44 -2.07
C GLU A 41 10.60 -9.18 -0.96
N ASN A 42 11.28 -10.28 -1.35
CA ASN A 42 12.07 -11.10 -0.44
C ASN A 42 11.30 -11.68 0.77
N LEU A 43 9.98 -11.83 0.65
CA LEU A 43 9.17 -12.44 1.72
C LEU A 43 9.52 -13.90 1.93
N LEU A 44 9.76 -14.62 0.86
CA LEU A 44 10.15 -16.04 0.87
C LEU A 44 11.58 -16.20 0.37
N PRO A 45 12.32 -17.18 0.90
CA PRO A 45 13.67 -17.46 0.41
C PRO A 45 13.62 -17.90 -1.05
N GLN A 46 14.56 -17.39 -1.85
CA GLN A 46 14.66 -17.73 -3.27
C GLN A 46 15.31 -19.11 -3.50
N ALA A 47 15.93 -19.68 -2.48
CA ALA A 47 16.65 -20.94 -2.59
C ALA A 47 15.75 -22.12 -2.21
N GLU A 48 15.53 -23.05 -3.13
CA GLU A 48 14.67 -24.23 -2.97
C GLU A 48 15.09 -25.15 -1.81
N TYR A 49 16.37 -25.12 -1.42
CA TYR A 49 16.90 -25.93 -0.31
C TYR A 49 16.60 -25.33 1.07
N ILE A 50 16.09 -24.09 1.15
CA ILE A 50 15.69 -23.47 2.40
C ILE A 50 14.25 -23.88 2.69
N THR A 51 14.07 -24.74 3.68
CA THR A 51 12.76 -25.17 4.14
C THR A 51 12.22 -24.25 5.22
N SER A 52 10.89 -24.25 5.43
CA SER A 52 10.25 -23.49 6.51
C SER A 52 10.75 -23.91 7.91
N GLY A 53 11.29 -25.13 8.06
CA GLY A 53 11.97 -25.60 9.25
C GLY A 53 13.31 -24.91 9.44
N SER A 54 14.17 -24.96 8.43
CA SER A 54 15.49 -24.32 8.49
C SER A 54 15.42 -22.80 8.64
N GLU A 55 14.40 -22.15 8.07
CA GLU A 55 14.15 -20.72 8.28
C GLU A 55 13.81 -20.41 9.76
N ARG A 56 12.93 -21.20 10.37
CA ARG A 56 12.58 -21.03 11.79
C ARG A 56 13.79 -21.21 12.69
N ASP A 57 14.59 -22.26 12.46
CA ASP A 57 15.80 -22.53 13.22
C ASP A 57 16.84 -21.40 13.04
N GLY A 58 16.98 -20.90 11.81
CA GLY A 58 17.83 -19.74 11.51
C GLY A 58 17.35 -18.46 12.19
N ALA A 59 16.05 -18.19 12.18
CA ALA A 59 15.45 -17.04 12.87
C ALA A 59 15.61 -17.13 14.39
N ASP A 60 15.49 -18.32 14.98
CA ASP A 60 15.69 -18.55 16.42
C ASP A 60 17.15 -18.38 16.81
N LEU A 61 18.08 -18.89 16.02
CA LEU A 61 19.51 -18.67 16.22
C LEU A 61 19.85 -17.18 16.14
N LEU A 62 19.35 -16.50 15.11
CA LEU A 62 19.56 -15.06 14.94
C LEU A 62 19.00 -14.26 16.12
N ARG A 63 17.82 -14.62 16.63
CA ARG A 63 17.21 -13.99 17.81
C ARG A 63 18.10 -14.15 19.05
N ARG A 64 18.64 -15.34 19.30
CA ARG A 64 19.56 -15.60 20.42
C ARG A 64 20.85 -14.77 20.30
N LEU A 65 21.45 -14.74 19.11
CA LEU A 65 22.64 -13.94 18.84
C LEU A 65 22.37 -12.45 19.05
N ASN A 66 21.27 -11.96 18.48
CA ASN A 66 20.86 -10.56 18.60
C ASN A 66 20.58 -10.17 20.07
N SER A 67 19.92 -11.03 20.84
CA SER A 67 19.67 -10.81 22.27
C SER A 67 20.98 -10.67 23.04
N LYS A 68 21.93 -11.57 22.78
CA LYS A 68 23.29 -11.51 23.41
C LYS A 68 24.03 -10.23 23.01
N TYR A 69 23.93 -9.82 21.75
CA TYR A 69 24.58 -8.59 21.27
C TYR A 69 23.93 -7.34 21.87
N ASN A 70 22.60 -7.33 21.99
CA ASN A 70 21.87 -6.21 22.56
C ASN A 70 22.12 -6.02 24.05
N SER A 71 22.22 -7.12 24.81
CA SER A 71 22.51 -7.05 26.22
C SER A 71 23.89 -6.45 26.51
N ALA A 72 24.84 -6.58 25.57
CA ALA A 72 26.17 -5.98 25.68
C ALA A 72 26.21 -4.50 25.21
N ARG A 73 25.12 -3.98 24.64
CA ARG A 73 25.01 -2.62 24.05
C ARG A 73 23.69 -1.96 24.41
N PRO A 74 23.40 -1.72 25.67
CA PRO A 74 22.16 -1.11 26.11
C PRO A 74 22.00 0.29 25.50
N GLY A 75 20.81 0.55 24.90
CA GLY A 75 20.49 1.84 24.27
C GLY A 75 20.96 2.00 22.83
N ASP A 76 21.51 0.96 22.17
CA ASP A 76 21.78 1.00 20.73
C ASP A 76 20.47 0.84 19.94
N SER A 77 19.83 1.98 19.66
CA SER A 77 18.55 2.03 18.93
C SER A 77 18.64 1.48 17.50
N ARG A 78 19.81 1.51 16.87
CA ARG A 78 20.01 0.96 15.52
C ARG A 78 20.02 -0.57 15.55
N LEU A 79 20.66 -1.15 16.55
CA LEU A 79 20.66 -2.60 16.77
C LEU A 79 19.23 -3.09 17.07
N GLU A 80 18.52 -2.41 17.99
CA GLU A 80 17.13 -2.73 18.30
C GLU A 80 16.21 -2.63 17.08
N ALA A 81 16.35 -1.59 16.25
CA ALA A 81 15.60 -1.43 15.01
C ALA A 81 15.84 -2.59 14.04
N ARG A 82 17.10 -3.03 13.90
CA ARG A 82 17.46 -4.16 13.05
C ARG A 82 16.83 -5.47 13.53
N ILE A 83 16.90 -5.73 14.84
CA ILE A 83 16.27 -6.91 15.44
C ILE A 83 14.76 -6.91 15.16
N ARG A 84 14.08 -5.81 15.43
CA ARG A 84 12.63 -5.67 15.18
C ARG A 84 12.25 -5.82 13.70
N SER A 85 13.12 -5.38 12.79
CA SER A 85 12.90 -5.58 11.34
C SER A 85 12.91 -7.05 10.95
N TYR A 86 13.83 -7.84 11.48
CA TYR A 86 13.86 -9.30 11.25
C TYR A 86 12.65 -10.01 11.87
N GLU A 87 12.25 -9.63 13.09
CA GLU A 87 11.07 -10.20 13.74
C GLU A 87 9.78 -9.86 13.00
N LEU A 88 9.68 -8.64 12.46
CA LEU A 88 8.56 -8.23 11.63
C LEU A 88 8.51 -9.02 10.32
N ALA A 89 9.66 -9.19 9.65
CA ALA A 89 9.75 -9.99 8.43
C ALA A 89 9.27 -11.43 8.67
N ALA A 90 9.72 -12.08 9.75
CA ALA A 90 9.28 -13.43 10.10
C ALA A 90 7.77 -13.51 10.39
N LYS A 91 7.19 -12.53 11.08
CA LYS A 91 5.73 -12.46 11.29
C LYS A 91 4.97 -12.25 9.98
N MET A 92 5.49 -11.45 9.07
CA MET A 92 4.87 -11.19 7.77
C MET A 92 4.87 -12.44 6.88
N GLN A 93 5.91 -13.24 6.89
CA GLN A 93 5.97 -14.52 6.17
C GLN A 93 4.79 -15.45 6.53
N LEU A 94 4.38 -15.43 7.79
CA LEU A 94 3.30 -16.28 8.28
C LEU A 94 1.88 -15.72 7.99
N SER A 95 1.70 -14.41 8.03
CA SER A 95 0.37 -13.78 7.98
C SER A 95 0.05 -13.08 6.67
N ALA A 96 1.06 -12.61 5.93
CA ALA A 96 0.84 -11.87 4.70
C ALA A 96 0.18 -12.71 3.58
N PRO A 97 0.59 -13.97 3.32
CA PRO A 97 -0.05 -14.77 2.29
C PRO A 97 -1.56 -14.91 2.50
N GLU A 98 -1.99 -15.14 3.73
CA GLU A 98 -3.41 -15.24 4.05
C GLU A 98 -4.16 -13.92 3.87
N ALA A 99 -3.56 -12.79 4.22
CA ALA A 99 -4.17 -11.48 4.03
C ALA A 99 -4.31 -11.13 2.55
N MET A 100 -3.38 -11.59 1.70
CA MET A 100 -3.37 -11.34 0.25
C MET A 100 -4.29 -12.31 -0.53
N ASP A 101 -4.63 -13.47 0.04
CA ASP A 101 -5.48 -14.46 -0.62
C ASP A 101 -6.95 -14.02 -0.61
N LEU A 102 -7.42 -13.51 -1.74
CA LEU A 102 -8.81 -13.07 -1.94
C LEU A 102 -9.75 -14.20 -2.38
N SER A 103 -9.27 -15.43 -2.57
CA SER A 103 -10.10 -16.56 -3.05
C SER A 103 -11.22 -16.94 -2.08
N LYS A 104 -11.08 -16.57 -0.81
CA LYS A 104 -12.08 -16.81 0.24
C LYS A 104 -13.12 -15.70 0.37
N GLU A 105 -13.00 -14.63 -0.38
CA GLU A 105 -13.98 -13.55 -0.37
C GLU A 105 -15.22 -13.93 -1.18
N THR A 106 -16.39 -13.46 -0.76
CA THR A 106 -17.64 -13.73 -1.49
C THR A 106 -17.68 -12.97 -2.81
N ALA A 107 -18.41 -13.51 -3.79
CA ALA A 107 -18.64 -12.81 -5.05
C ALA A 107 -19.28 -11.42 -4.84
N ALA A 108 -20.15 -11.28 -3.84
CA ALA A 108 -20.75 -10.00 -3.48
C ALA A 108 -19.71 -9.01 -2.96
N THR A 109 -18.78 -9.46 -2.10
CA THR A 109 -17.65 -8.63 -1.63
C THR A 109 -16.77 -8.21 -2.80
N LEU A 110 -16.33 -9.15 -3.63
CA LEU A 110 -15.49 -8.85 -4.78
C LEU A 110 -16.15 -7.82 -5.72
N LYS A 111 -17.43 -8.00 -6.00
CA LYS A 111 -18.22 -7.06 -6.81
C LYS A 111 -18.30 -5.68 -6.16
N ALA A 112 -18.54 -5.59 -4.86
CA ALA A 112 -18.63 -4.31 -4.15
C ALA A 112 -17.33 -3.50 -4.26
N TYR A 113 -16.17 -4.17 -4.24
CA TYR A 113 -14.86 -3.56 -4.43
C TYR A 113 -14.44 -3.40 -5.90
N GLY A 114 -15.31 -3.72 -6.87
CA GLY A 114 -15.01 -3.59 -8.31
C GLY A 114 -14.11 -4.69 -8.87
N LEU A 115 -13.99 -5.82 -8.18
CA LEU A 115 -13.11 -6.96 -8.54
C LEU A 115 -13.84 -8.07 -9.32
N ASP A 116 -15.09 -7.85 -9.73
CA ASP A 116 -15.86 -8.77 -10.57
C ASP A 116 -15.56 -8.61 -12.07
N ARG A 117 -14.75 -7.63 -12.42
CA ARG A 117 -14.30 -7.35 -13.78
C ARG A 117 -12.95 -8.01 -13.96
N GLN A 118 -12.91 -9.13 -14.65
CA GLN A 118 -11.64 -9.79 -14.94
C GLN A 118 -10.80 -8.91 -15.86
N GLY A 119 -9.59 -8.61 -15.42
CA GLY A 119 -8.63 -7.79 -16.13
C GLY A 119 -8.32 -8.33 -17.50
N THR A 120 -8.58 -7.50 -18.46
CA THR A 120 -8.12 -7.65 -19.84
C THR A 120 -7.07 -6.57 -20.07
N ASN A 121 -6.38 -6.61 -21.17
CA ASN A 121 -5.42 -5.59 -21.55
C ASN A 121 -6.09 -4.20 -21.58
N TYR A 122 -5.86 -3.39 -20.56
CA TYR A 122 -6.46 -2.07 -20.40
C TYR A 122 -5.90 -0.99 -21.36
N GLY A 123 -4.84 -1.31 -22.09
CA GLY A 123 -4.19 -0.34 -22.97
C GLY A 123 -3.40 0.74 -22.23
N PRO A 124 -2.91 1.77 -22.94
CA PRO A 124 -2.05 2.81 -22.38
C PRO A 124 -2.80 3.93 -21.64
N ASP A 125 -4.10 4.13 -21.92
CA ASP A 125 -4.85 5.24 -21.38
C ASP A 125 -5.42 4.96 -19.99
N ILE A 126 -5.61 6.02 -19.19
CA ILE A 126 -6.31 5.93 -17.92
C ILE A 126 -7.75 5.52 -18.17
N ASN A 127 -8.21 4.48 -17.50
CA ASN A 127 -9.58 4.01 -17.64
C ASN A 127 -10.19 3.55 -16.31
N VAL A 128 -11.50 3.73 -16.18
CA VAL A 128 -12.24 3.42 -14.94
C VAL A 128 -12.17 1.93 -14.55
N PRO A 129 -12.29 0.95 -15.46
CA PRO A 129 -12.20 -0.46 -15.08
C PRO A 129 -10.87 -0.84 -14.43
N GLU A 130 -9.75 -0.37 -15.00
CA GLU A 130 -8.41 -0.61 -14.45
C GLU A 130 -8.26 0.03 -13.07
N GLU A 131 -8.62 1.31 -12.96
CA GLU A 131 -8.52 2.03 -11.69
C GLU A 131 -9.40 1.39 -10.61
N ALA A 132 -10.63 0.99 -10.94
CA ALA A 132 -11.53 0.33 -10.00
C ALA A 132 -10.97 -1.02 -9.52
N GLU A 133 -10.43 -1.84 -10.42
CA GLU A 133 -9.88 -3.14 -10.07
C GLU A 133 -8.68 -2.99 -9.14
N TYR A 134 -7.67 -2.25 -9.54
CA TYR A 134 -6.43 -2.17 -8.77
C TYR A 134 -6.59 -1.39 -7.47
N PHE A 135 -7.34 -0.30 -7.48
CA PHE A 135 -7.59 0.45 -6.26
C PHE A 135 -8.54 -0.30 -5.31
N GLY A 136 -9.59 -0.92 -5.83
CA GLY A 136 -10.50 -1.76 -5.07
C GLY A 136 -9.79 -2.94 -4.40
N ARG A 137 -8.87 -3.60 -5.11
CA ARG A 137 -8.01 -4.65 -4.55
C ARG A 137 -7.20 -4.15 -3.36
N LYS A 138 -6.57 -2.99 -3.45
CA LYS A 138 -5.83 -2.37 -2.33
C LYS A 138 -6.76 -2.07 -1.15
N CYS A 139 -7.95 -1.54 -1.40
CA CYS A 139 -8.94 -1.27 -0.36
C CYS A 139 -9.40 -2.57 0.35
N LEU A 140 -9.65 -3.64 -0.40
CA LEU A 140 -10.03 -4.93 0.18
C LEU A 140 -8.89 -5.54 1.01
N ILE A 141 -7.66 -5.48 0.52
CA ILE A 141 -6.48 -5.90 1.29
C ILE A 141 -6.30 -5.06 2.55
N ALA A 142 -6.50 -3.73 2.48
CA ALA A 142 -6.43 -2.86 3.65
C ALA A 142 -7.43 -3.27 4.72
N ARG A 143 -8.69 -3.58 4.38
CA ARG A 143 -9.68 -4.11 5.31
C ARG A 143 -9.18 -5.40 5.97
N ARG A 144 -8.67 -6.34 5.19
CA ARG A 144 -8.15 -7.63 5.69
C ARG A 144 -6.93 -7.46 6.61
N LEU A 145 -6.08 -6.48 6.35
CA LEU A 145 -4.95 -6.12 7.20
C LEU A 145 -5.42 -5.52 8.53
N ILE A 146 -6.43 -4.64 8.51
CA ILE A 146 -7.02 -4.05 9.71
C ILE A 146 -7.66 -5.15 10.59
N GLU A 147 -8.41 -6.09 10.01
CA GLU A 147 -8.98 -7.24 10.72
C GLU A 147 -7.90 -8.08 11.43
N ARG A 148 -6.68 -8.08 10.94
CA ARG A 148 -5.54 -8.79 11.52
C ARG A 148 -4.67 -7.93 12.46
N GLY A 149 -5.16 -6.74 12.80
CA GLY A 149 -4.52 -5.86 13.77
C GLY A 149 -3.41 -4.98 13.21
N VAL A 150 -3.31 -4.81 11.89
CA VAL A 150 -2.43 -3.80 11.29
C VAL A 150 -3.01 -2.42 11.58
N ARG A 151 -2.31 -1.63 12.38
CA ARG A 151 -2.81 -0.34 12.89
C ARG A 151 -2.73 0.82 11.91
N PHE A 152 -1.88 0.74 10.89
CA PHE A 152 -1.75 1.79 9.89
C PHE A 152 -1.52 1.18 8.51
N VAL A 153 -2.40 1.52 7.58
CA VAL A 153 -2.31 1.12 6.17
C VAL A 153 -2.38 2.37 5.32
N GLN A 154 -1.40 2.56 4.46
CA GLN A 154 -1.33 3.68 3.52
C GLN A 154 -1.60 3.16 2.11
N ILE A 155 -2.62 3.70 1.46
CA ILE A 155 -2.99 3.36 0.08
C ILE A 155 -2.64 4.54 -0.83
N TRP A 156 -1.86 4.29 -1.86
CA TRP A 156 -1.51 5.29 -2.86
C TRP A 156 -2.35 5.12 -4.12
N SER A 157 -2.81 6.23 -4.67
CA SER A 157 -3.42 6.33 -5.99
C SER A 157 -2.58 7.26 -6.86
N GLY A 158 -2.14 6.78 -8.01
CA GLY A 158 -1.21 7.46 -8.89
C GLY A 158 0.26 7.10 -8.63
N ASN A 159 1.01 7.04 -9.72
CA ASN A 159 2.45 6.78 -9.74
C ASN A 159 3.23 8.05 -10.11
N ASP A 160 4.52 7.92 -10.34
CA ASP A 160 5.35 9.02 -10.82
C ASP A 160 4.96 9.48 -12.24
N ASN A 161 5.34 10.72 -12.57
CA ASN A 161 5.09 11.35 -13.86
C ASN A 161 5.77 10.60 -15.01
N GLY A 162 5.06 9.60 -15.56
CA GLY A 162 5.42 8.93 -16.80
C GLY A 162 4.52 9.39 -17.95
N PHE A 163 4.95 9.13 -19.19
CA PHE A 163 4.07 9.24 -20.35
C PHE A 163 3.54 7.84 -20.71
N PRO A 164 2.23 7.69 -20.98
CA PRO A 164 1.15 8.65 -20.79
C PRO A 164 0.94 8.98 -19.30
N ARG A 165 0.61 10.23 -18.99
CA ARG A 165 0.40 10.69 -17.61
C ARG A 165 -0.76 9.95 -16.98
N ARG A 166 -0.47 9.07 -16.04
CA ARG A 166 -1.45 8.26 -15.32
C ARG A 166 -1.42 8.54 -13.83
N ASN A 167 -1.52 9.83 -13.48
CA ASN A 167 -1.50 10.30 -12.11
C ASN A 167 -2.38 11.55 -11.94
N TRP A 168 -2.43 12.04 -10.72
CA TRP A 168 -3.22 13.21 -10.35
C TRP A 168 -2.60 14.56 -10.73
N ASP A 169 -1.40 14.57 -11.32
CA ASP A 169 -0.70 15.79 -11.74
C ASP A 169 -1.11 16.20 -13.17
N SER A 170 -2.35 16.66 -13.32
CA SER A 170 -2.91 17.05 -14.62
C SER A 170 -2.83 18.55 -14.84
N HIS A 171 -1.88 18.96 -15.69
CA HIS A 171 -1.73 20.33 -16.16
C HIS A 171 -2.43 20.61 -17.50
N GLU A 172 -2.89 19.59 -18.20
CA GLU A 172 -3.44 19.72 -19.56
C GLU A 172 -4.95 19.58 -19.60
N ASP A 173 -5.51 18.47 -19.07
CA ASP A 173 -6.94 18.19 -19.11
C ASP A 173 -7.37 17.41 -17.86
N ILE A 174 -7.93 18.16 -16.90
CA ILE A 174 -8.32 17.56 -15.62
C ILE A 174 -9.47 16.56 -15.73
N GLN A 175 -10.39 16.76 -16.68
CA GLN A 175 -11.52 15.84 -16.85
C GLN A 175 -11.06 14.50 -17.44
N ARG A 176 -10.22 14.55 -18.47
CA ARG A 176 -9.62 13.38 -19.08
C ARG A 176 -8.79 12.58 -18.08
N ASP A 177 -7.96 13.26 -17.29
CA ASP A 177 -6.97 12.59 -16.46
C ASP A 177 -7.54 12.20 -15.09
N HIS A 178 -8.28 13.10 -14.42
CA HIS A 178 -8.82 12.83 -13.09
C HIS A 178 -10.14 12.06 -13.09
N GLY A 179 -10.95 12.18 -14.15
CA GLY A 179 -12.25 11.52 -14.23
C GLY A 179 -12.16 10.00 -13.97
N PRO A 180 -11.37 9.26 -14.74
CA PRO A 180 -11.19 7.82 -14.55
C PRO A 180 -10.56 7.45 -13.20
N LEU A 181 -9.54 8.20 -12.74
CA LEU A 181 -8.89 7.99 -11.46
C LEU A 181 -9.89 8.15 -10.30
N ALA A 182 -10.65 9.26 -10.30
CA ALA A 182 -11.63 9.55 -9.27
C ALA A 182 -12.75 8.49 -9.22
N ASN A 183 -13.27 8.09 -10.39
CA ASN A 183 -14.30 7.06 -10.47
C ASN A 183 -13.81 5.71 -9.96
N GLY A 184 -12.61 5.29 -10.36
CA GLY A 184 -12.02 4.04 -9.90
C GLY A 184 -11.78 4.04 -8.40
N MET A 185 -11.18 5.12 -7.88
CA MET A 185 -10.92 5.28 -6.45
C MET A 185 -12.22 5.33 -5.63
N ALA A 186 -13.26 5.98 -6.12
CA ALA A 186 -14.54 6.12 -5.41
C ALA A 186 -15.19 4.76 -5.14
N ILE A 187 -15.12 3.81 -6.08
CA ILE A 187 -15.69 2.46 -5.93
C ILE A 187 -15.03 1.74 -4.75
N GLY A 188 -13.70 1.65 -4.77
CA GLY A 188 -12.94 0.97 -3.72
C GLY A 188 -13.09 1.62 -2.34
N THR A 189 -13.06 2.97 -2.30
CA THR A 189 -13.22 3.72 -1.04
C THR A 189 -14.62 3.55 -0.43
N ALA A 190 -15.67 3.65 -1.26
CA ALA A 190 -17.03 3.45 -0.79
C ALA A 190 -17.27 2.03 -0.27
N ALA A 191 -16.70 1.03 -0.94
CA ALA A 191 -16.76 -0.36 -0.50
C ALA A 191 -16.05 -0.54 0.83
N LEU A 192 -14.84 0.01 0.99
CA LEU A 192 -14.06 -0.06 2.23
C LEU A 192 -14.83 0.51 3.41
N ILE A 193 -15.38 1.72 3.27
CA ILE A 193 -16.15 2.37 4.35
C ILE A 193 -17.38 1.54 4.73
N LYS A 194 -18.14 1.05 3.76
CA LYS A 194 -19.32 0.23 3.99
C LYS A 194 -18.98 -1.10 4.67
N ASP A 195 -17.92 -1.77 4.20
CA ASP A 195 -17.49 -3.06 4.73
C ASP A 195 -16.96 -2.93 6.17
N LEU A 196 -16.13 -1.91 6.45
CA LEU A 196 -15.68 -1.60 7.81
C LEU A 196 -16.85 -1.31 8.74
N LYS A 197 -17.86 -0.55 8.28
CA LYS A 197 -19.07 -0.28 9.05
C LYS A 197 -19.87 -1.54 9.34
N GLN A 198 -20.09 -2.39 8.33
CA GLN A 198 -20.83 -3.66 8.48
C GLN A 198 -20.15 -4.64 9.44
N ARG A 199 -18.83 -4.58 9.54
CA ARG A 199 -18.03 -5.44 10.43
C ARG A 199 -17.81 -4.84 11.82
N GLY A 200 -18.32 -3.64 12.08
CA GLY A 200 -18.11 -2.95 13.35
C GLY A 200 -16.67 -2.44 13.55
N LEU A 201 -15.88 -2.36 12.47
CA LEU A 201 -14.49 -1.91 12.52
C LEU A 201 -14.35 -0.39 12.33
N LEU A 202 -15.39 0.27 11.81
CA LEU A 202 -15.33 1.71 11.52
C LEU A 202 -15.28 2.57 12.77
N GLU A 203 -15.84 2.09 13.89
CA GLU A 203 -15.84 2.79 15.18
C GLU A 203 -14.40 3.04 15.69
N ASP A 204 -13.47 2.09 15.38
CA ASP A 204 -12.08 2.13 15.81
C ASP A 204 -11.11 2.45 14.66
N THR A 205 -11.63 2.89 13.50
CA THR A 205 -10.82 3.15 12.30
C THR A 205 -11.00 4.56 11.78
N ILE A 206 -9.92 5.31 11.70
CA ILE A 206 -9.89 6.62 11.04
C ILE A 206 -9.51 6.41 9.57
N ILE A 207 -10.32 6.92 8.66
CA ILE A 207 -10.01 6.97 7.25
C ILE A 207 -9.67 8.42 6.90
N LEU A 208 -8.41 8.64 6.52
CA LEU A 208 -7.93 9.94 6.08
C LEU A 208 -7.69 9.90 4.56
N TRP A 209 -8.26 10.85 3.87
CA TRP A 209 -7.95 11.13 2.47
C TRP A 209 -7.23 12.46 2.39
N THR A 210 -6.04 12.46 1.78
CA THR A 210 -5.20 13.65 1.72
C THR A 210 -4.41 13.69 0.43
N THR A 211 -3.96 14.88 0.08
CA THR A 211 -3.02 15.16 -1.02
C THR A 211 -1.81 15.89 -0.48
N GLU A 212 -0.80 16.11 -1.35
CA GLU A 212 0.41 16.83 -0.97
C GLU A 212 0.19 18.34 -0.85
N PHE A 213 -0.65 18.91 -1.73
CA PHE A 213 -1.06 20.32 -1.74
C PHE A 213 -2.30 20.49 -2.66
N GLY A 214 -2.86 21.70 -2.67
CA GLY A 214 -4.01 22.02 -3.50
C GLY A 214 -3.66 22.38 -4.94
N ARG A 215 -4.67 22.72 -5.71
CA ARG A 215 -4.53 23.13 -7.12
C ARG A 215 -5.11 24.51 -7.35
N MET A 216 -4.52 25.23 -8.30
CA MET A 216 -5.04 26.51 -8.77
C MET A 216 -6.36 26.30 -9.54
N PRO A 217 -7.25 27.30 -9.59
CA PRO A 217 -8.44 27.25 -10.45
C PRO A 217 -8.11 27.37 -11.93
N SER A 218 -6.86 27.61 -12.29
CA SER A 218 -6.36 27.84 -13.65
C SER A 218 -5.15 26.96 -13.95
N SER A 219 -4.77 26.90 -15.21
CA SER A 219 -3.56 26.26 -15.72
C SER A 219 -2.89 27.15 -16.76
N GLN A 220 -1.57 27.14 -16.80
CA GLN A 220 -0.77 27.83 -17.81
C GLN A 220 -0.91 27.18 -19.20
N ARG A 221 -1.37 25.93 -19.30
CA ARG A 221 -1.35 25.19 -20.56
C ARG A 221 -2.72 25.05 -21.21
N SER A 222 -3.74 24.59 -20.48
CA SER A 222 -5.05 24.31 -21.04
C SER A 222 -6.14 24.21 -19.95
N THR A 223 -6.91 23.11 -19.96
CA THR A 223 -7.99 22.84 -19.00
C THR A 223 -7.55 22.04 -17.76
N GLY A 224 -6.25 21.89 -17.58
CA GLY A 224 -5.65 21.31 -16.37
C GLY A 224 -5.69 22.24 -15.17
N ARG A 225 -4.88 21.91 -14.16
CA ARG A 225 -4.74 22.71 -12.93
C ARG A 225 -3.27 22.77 -12.51
N ASP A 226 -2.76 23.97 -12.26
CA ASP A 226 -1.42 24.18 -11.73
C ASP A 226 -1.38 23.93 -10.22
N HIS A 227 -0.16 23.79 -9.68
CA HIS A 227 0.07 23.57 -8.25
C HIS A 227 -0.29 24.81 -7.43
N ASN A 228 -0.94 24.61 -6.30
CA ASN A 228 -1.14 25.63 -5.29
C ASN A 228 -0.56 25.17 -3.93
N PRO A 229 0.72 25.43 -3.68
CA PRO A 229 1.39 24.94 -2.46
C PRO A 229 0.90 25.63 -1.18
N PHE A 230 0.05 26.65 -1.29
CA PHE A 230 -0.49 27.36 -0.13
C PHE A 230 -1.85 26.82 0.34
N THR A 231 -2.40 25.82 -0.34
CA THR A 231 -3.65 25.18 0.04
C THR A 231 -3.46 23.68 0.21
N PHE A 232 -4.15 23.13 1.19
CA PHE A 232 -4.20 21.68 1.46
C PHE A 232 -5.66 21.26 1.67
N THR A 233 -5.98 20.05 1.25
CA THR A 233 -7.29 19.43 1.50
C THR A 233 -7.08 18.11 2.22
N ASN A 234 -7.68 17.99 3.39
CA ASN A 234 -7.72 16.76 4.19
C ASN A 234 -9.18 16.34 4.38
#